data_e2e37cb6b45336fee636f8a47b08c2f6
#
_entry.id   e2e37cb6b45336fee636f8a47b08c2f6
#
_cell.length_a   1.000
_cell.length_b   1.000
_cell.length_c   1.000
_cell.angle_alpha   90.00
_cell.angle_beta   90.00
_cell.angle_gamma   90.00
#
_symmetry.space_group_name_H-M   'P 1'
#
loop_
_entity.id
_entity.type
_entity.pdbx_description
1 polymer ?
#
loop_
_entity_poly.entity_id
_entity_poly.type
_entity_poly.pdbx_seq_one_letter_code
_entity_poly.pdbx_strand_id
1 'polypeptide(L)'
;SAECWPDRLIGNLPNVYLYAANNPSEATLAKRRSNAVTVTHLTPPLARAGLYKGLADLKDTLTRLRALAPDAPERGELQALAVEQAGVVDLAGDPGTLWLKLLETEGALITDGLHVLGRRPDPEALAELLSLIPEEGRAEAARHLGEESEIPALLRALSARYIPPVPGGDLIRSPAILPTGRNIHAFDPFRMPTAF
;
A
#
# COMPACT_ATOMS: atom_id res chain seq x y z
N SER A 1 6.22 -12.57 -22.79
CA SER A 1 7.51 -12.46 -23.45
C SER A 1 8.41 -13.58 -22.97
N ALA A 2 9.04 -14.30 -23.88
CA ALA A 2 9.87 -15.48 -23.59
C ALA A 2 11.14 -15.22 -22.75
N GLU A 3 11.31 -14.01 -22.23
CA GLU A 3 12.53 -13.58 -21.53
C GLU A 3 12.24 -12.92 -20.16
N CYS A 4 11.20 -13.37 -19.48
CA CYS A 4 10.95 -12.91 -18.11
C CYS A 4 11.88 -13.67 -17.15
N TRP A 5 12.87 -13.01 -16.58
CA TRP A 5 13.83 -13.62 -15.67
C TRP A 5 13.20 -14.29 -14.44
N PRO A 6 12.18 -13.69 -13.75
CA PRO A 6 11.48 -14.37 -12.68
C PRO A 6 10.85 -15.70 -13.11
N ASP A 7 10.25 -15.72 -14.29
CA ASP A 7 9.61 -16.90 -14.87
C ASP A 7 10.65 -18.02 -15.16
N ARG A 8 11.83 -17.63 -15.67
CA ARG A 8 12.93 -18.57 -15.93
C ARG A 8 13.59 -19.09 -14.65
N LEU A 9 13.69 -18.28 -13.61
CA LEU A 9 14.32 -18.65 -12.34
C LEU A 9 13.41 -19.52 -11.48
N ILE A 10 12.10 -19.19 -11.42
CA ILE A 10 11.12 -19.93 -10.64
C ILE A 10 10.66 -21.19 -11.38
N GLY A 11 10.62 -21.14 -12.71
CA GLY A 11 10.12 -22.21 -13.55
C GLY A 11 8.64 -22.52 -13.24
N ASN A 12 8.30 -23.81 -13.19
CA ASN A 12 6.93 -24.27 -12.93
C ASN A 12 6.67 -24.58 -11.44
N LEU A 13 7.56 -24.21 -10.54
CA LEU A 13 7.36 -24.44 -9.11
C LEU A 13 6.33 -23.45 -8.56
N PRO A 14 5.34 -23.93 -7.80
CA PRO A 14 4.45 -23.04 -7.09
C PRO A 14 5.23 -22.24 -6.05
N ASN A 15 4.89 -20.96 -5.92
CA ASN A 15 5.54 -20.10 -4.94
C ASN A 15 4.52 -19.33 -4.11
N VAL A 16 4.95 -18.92 -2.92
CA VAL A 16 4.16 -18.08 -2.02
C VAL A 16 4.73 -16.67 -2.07
N TYR A 17 3.88 -15.71 -2.36
CA TYR A 17 4.24 -14.31 -2.44
C TYR A 17 3.59 -13.54 -1.29
N LEU A 18 4.41 -13.11 -0.34
CA LEU A 18 3.96 -12.23 0.74
C LEU A 18 3.75 -10.84 0.18
N TYR A 19 2.56 -10.30 0.34
CA TYR A 19 2.19 -9.07 -0.33
C TYR A 19 1.35 -8.14 0.56
N ALA A 20 1.62 -6.84 0.47
CA ALA A 20 0.85 -5.85 1.22
C ALA A 20 -0.62 -5.83 0.78
N ALA A 21 -1.54 -5.76 1.73
CA ALA A 21 -2.98 -5.81 1.49
C ALA A 21 -3.54 -4.49 0.92
N ASN A 22 -2.89 -3.89 -0.07
CA ASN A 22 -3.29 -2.59 -0.62
C ASN A 22 -3.59 -2.66 -2.13
N ASN A 23 -2.59 -2.77 -2.98
CA ASN A 23 -2.75 -2.71 -4.43
C ASN A 23 -2.70 -4.11 -5.07
N PRO A 24 -3.78 -4.59 -5.72
CA PRO A 24 -3.82 -5.93 -6.29
C PRO A 24 -3.02 -6.09 -7.59
N SER A 25 -2.51 -5.02 -8.18
CA SER A 25 -1.89 -5.03 -9.51
C SER A 25 -0.66 -5.94 -9.59
N GLU A 26 0.28 -5.77 -8.67
CA GLU A 26 1.50 -6.58 -8.63
C GLU A 26 1.22 -8.02 -8.21
N ALA A 27 0.31 -8.23 -7.27
CA ALA A 27 -0.14 -9.55 -6.88
C ALA A 27 -0.75 -10.33 -8.07
N THR A 28 -1.51 -9.64 -8.92
CA THR A 28 -2.06 -10.23 -10.14
C THR A 28 -0.96 -10.59 -11.14
N LEU A 29 0.08 -9.76 -11.27
CA LEU A 29 1.24 -10.05 -12.09
C LEU A 29 2.02 -11.28 -11.57
N ALA A 30 2.23 -11.38 -10.27
CA ALA A 30 2.88 -12.53 -9.64
C ALA A 30 2.11 -13.83 -9.91
N LYS A 31 0.78 -13.81 -9.81
CA LYS A 31 -0.07 -14.96 -10.16
C LYS A 31 0.04 -15.38 -11.62
N ARG A 32 0.02 -14.41 -12.53
CA ARG A 32 0.07 -14.68 -13.98
C ARG A 32 1.42 -15.14 -14.48
N ARG A 33 2.51 -14.65 -13.87
CA ARG A 33 3.88 -14.89 -14.36
C ARG A 33 4.61 -15.99 -13.62
N SER A 34 4.22 -16.30 -12.42
CA SER A 34 4.96 -17.22 -11.56
C SER A 34 4.09 -18.18 -10.76
N ASN A 35 2.83 -18.37 -11.15
CA ASN A 35 1.89 -19.26 -10.44
C ASN A 35 1.86 -19.01 -8.92
N ALA A 36 1.99 -17.75 -8.50
CA ALA A 36 2.09 -17.41 -7.10
C ALA A 36 0.75 -17.51 -6.38
N VAL A 37 0.78 -18.05 -5.17
CA VAL A 37 -0.28 -17.86 -4.17
C VAL A 37 0.12 -16.67 -3.31
N THR A 38 -0.73 -15.65 -3.23
CA THR A 38 -0.45 -14.50 -2.39
C THR A 38 -0.95 -14.73 -0.97
N VAL A 39 -0.16 -14.30 0.00
CA VAL A 39 -0.55 -14.19 1.40
C VAL A 39 -0.40 -12.73 1.79
N THR A 40 -1.52 -12.06 2.00
CA THR A 40 -1.51 -10.64 2.35
C THR A 40 -1.00 -10.43 3.76
N HIS A 41 -0.26 -9.35 3.95
CA HIS A 41 0.13 -8.86 5.26
C HIS A 41 -0.37 -7.45 5.48
N LEU A 42 -0.47 -7.04 6.73
CA LEU A 42 -0.89 -5.70 7.10
C LEU A 42 0.13 -4.70 6.55
N THR A 43 -0.38 -3.62 5.99
CA THR A 43 0.43 -2.45 5.69
C THR A 43 0.51 -1.61 6.96
N PRO A 44 1.69 -1.10 7.36
CA PRO A 44 1.76 -0.13 8.45
C PRO A 44 0.80 1.01 8.19
N PRO A 45 0.09 1.52 9.20
CA PRO A 45 -0.69 2.72 9.02
C PRO A 45 0.27 3.82 8.57
N LEU A 46 0.01 4.40 7.41
CA LEU A 46 0.68 5.62 7.02
C LEU A 46 0.23 6.67 8.02
N ALA A 47 1.13 7.03 8.90
CA ALA A 47 0.87 8.00 9.95
C ALA A 47 0.18 9.23 9.34
N ARG A 48 -1.05 9.47 9.77
CA ARG A 48 -1.90 10.59 9.37
C ARG A 48 -2.21 10.64 7.87
N ALA A 49 -3.36 10.12 7.49
CA ALA A 49 -3.88 10.19 6.11
C ALA A 49 -3.83 11.61 5.51
N GLY A 50 -3.96 12.66 6.34
CA GLY A 50 -3.80 14.06 5.94
C GLY A 50 -2.37 14.41 5.56
N LEU A 51 -1.38 13.96 6.33
CA LEU A 51 0.03 14.20 6.03
C LEU A 51 0.43 13.48 4.73
N TYR A 52 0.02 12.23 4.55
CA TYR A 52 0.29 11.48 3.33
C TYR A 52 -0.31 12.14 2.08
N LYS A 53 -1.56 12.59 2.16
CA LYS A 53 -2.19 13.31 1.05
C LYS A 53 -1.45 14.60 0.73
N GLY A 54 -1.09 15.38 1.74
CA GLY A 54 -0.33 16.62 1.57
C GLY A 54 1.06 16.37 0.97
N LEU A 55 1.75 15.31 1.38
CA LEU A 55 3.04 14.90 0.78
C LEU A 55 2.87 14.44 -0.68
N ALA A 56 1.79 13.72 -1.00
CA ALA A 56 1.51 13.30 -2.37
C ALA A 56 1.22 14.49 -3.28
N ASP A 57 0.41 15.44 -2.83
CA ASP A 57 0.10 16.67 -3.56
C ASP A 57 1.36 17.52 -3.79
N LEU A 58 2.19 17.68 -2.77
CA LEU A 58 3.49 18.36 -2.86
C LEU A 58 4.44 17.64 -3.83
N LYS A 59 4.50 16.33 -3.78
CA LYS A 59 5.33 15.51 -4.68
C LYS A 59 4.94 15.68 -6.13
N ASP A 60 3.65 15.68 -6.44
CA ASP A 60 3.15 15.92 -7.80
C ASP A 60 3.55 17.31 -8.30
N THR A 61 3.33 18.34 -7.48
CA THR A 61 3.70 19.72 -7.79
C THR A 61 5.20 19.88 -8.04
N LEU A 62 6.05 19.32 -7.17
CA LEU A 62 7.50 19.36 -7.32
C LEU A 62 7.98 18.55 -8.55
N THR A 63 7.33 17.43 -8.86
CA THR A 63 7.63 16.63 -10.05
C THR A 63 7.35 17.45 -11.32
N ARG A 64 6.19 18.09 -11.38
CA ARG A 64 5.82 18.99 -12.50
C ARG A 64 6.78 20.15 -12.61
N LEU A 65 7.11 20.80 -11.50
CA LEU A 65 8.05 21.92 -11.47
C LEU A 65 9.45 21.54 -12.00
N ARG A 66 9.92 20.33 -11.70
CA ARG A 66 11.21 19.81 -12.18
C ARG A 66 11.20 19.45 -13.67
N ALA A 67 10.05 19.10 -14.21
CA ALA A 67 9.88 18.78 -15.63
C ALA A 67 9.80 20.05 -16.52
N LEU A 68 9.51 21.22 -15.94
CA LEU A 68 9.42 22.47 -16.66
C LEU A 68 10.80 23.07 -17.02
N ALA A 69 10.85 23.70 -18.18
CA ALA A 69 12.01 24.51 -18.56
C ALA A 69 12.22 25.69 -17.57
N PRO A 70 13.46 26.17 -17.38
CA PRO A 70 13.75 27.24 -16.43
C PRO A 70 12.99 28.54 -16.67
N ASP A 71 12.61 28.79 -17.91
CA ASP A 71 11.95 30.03 -18.42
C ASP A 71 10.42 29.81 -18.64
N ALA A 72 9.87 28.65 -18.24
CA ALA A 72 8.45 28.40 -18.41
C ALA A 72 7.58 29.38 -17.58
N PRO A 73 6.53 29.97 -18.17
CA PRO A 73 5.72 31.01 -17.51
C PRO A 73 4.98 30.47 -16.26
N GLU A 74 4.61 29.19 -16.24
CA GLU A 74 3.90 28.57 -15.12
C GLU A 74 4.82 28.23 -13.93
N ARG A 75 6.13 28.40 -14.10
CA ARG A 75 7.11 28.00 -13.08
C ARG A 75 6.94 28.76 -11.77
N GLY A 76 6.62 30.06 -11.85
CA GLY A 76 6.40 30.90 -10.66
C GLY A 76 5.19 30.46 -9.84
N GLU A 77 4.10 30.15 -10.51
CA GLU A 77 2.87 29.68 -9.86
C GLU A 77 3.08 28.32 -9.18
N LEU A 78 3.75 27.38 -9.85
CA LEU A 78 4.05 26.07 -9.26
C LEU A 78 5.04 26.15 -8.09
N GLN A 79 5.98 27.12 -8.12
CA GLN A 79 6.86 27.36 -6.97
C GLN A 79 6.08 27.88 -5.76
N ALA A 80 5.17 28.83 -5.96
CA ALA A 80 4.30 29.34 -4.90
C ALA A 80 3.41 28.25 -4.31
N LEU A 81 2.80 27.45 -5.18
CA LEU A 81 1.96 26.32 -4.77
C LEU A 81 2.76 25.27 -3.98
N ALA A 82 3.97 24.96 -4.41
CA ALA A 82 4.84 24.01 -3.70
C ALA A 82 5.20 24.50 -2.29
N VAL A 83 5.44 25.79 -2.11
CA VAL A 83 5.72 26.39 -0.79
C VAL A 83 4.48 26.35 0.10
N GLU A 84 3.30 26.66 -0.44
CA GLU A 84 2.03 26.57 0.27
C GLU A 84 1.76 25.13 0.74
N GLN A 85 1.84 24.16 -0.17
CA GLN A 85 1.65 22.74 0.15
C GLN A 85 2.68 22.23 1.14
N ALA A 86 3.92 22.65 1.06
CA ALA A 86 4.96 22.32 2.03
C ALA A 86 4.61 22.79 3.45
N GLY A 87 4.03 23.99 3.58
CA GLY A 87 3.57 24.51 4.86
C GLY A 87 2.45 23.66 5.49
N VAL A 88 1.59 23.02 4.70
CA VAL A 88 0.53 22.13 5.18
C VAL A 88 1.09 20.85 5.83
N VAL A 89 2.26 20.41 5.39
CA VAL A 89 2.94 19.19 5.90
C VAL A 89 4.15 19.51 6.76
N ASP A 90 4.23 20.75 7.25
CA ASP A 90 5.29 21.24 8.14
C ASP A 90 6.71 21.12 7.53
N LEU A 91 6.79 21.29 6.22
CA LEU A 91 8.05 21.40 5.49
C LEU A 91 8.31 22.84 5.08
N ALA A 92 9.56 23.27 5.12
CA ALA A 92 9.97 24.61 4.70
C ALA A 92 11.26 24.56 3.88
N GLY A 93 11.32 25.35 2.81
CA GLY A 93 12.49 25.48 1.97
C GLY A 93 12.18 25.96 0.54
N ASP A 94 13.22 26.13 -0.25
CA ASP A 94 13.09 26.31 -1.69
C ASP A 94 12.74 24.96 -2.38
N PRO A 95 12.24 24.97 -3.62
CA PRO A 95 11.77 23.75 -4.29
C PRO A 95 12.81 22.64 -4.42
N GLY A 96 14.09 22.94 -4.49
CA GLY A 96 15.17 21.95 -4.53
C GLY A 96 15.36 21.27 -3.17
N THR A 97 15.42 22.07 -2.13
CA THR A 97 15.49 21.62 -0.74
C THR A 97 14.22 20.87 -0.33
N LEU A 98 13.05 21.33 -0.74
CA LEU A 98 11.76 20.67 -0.47
C LEU A 98 11.71 19.25 -1.05
N TRP A 99 12.28 19.02 -2.22
CA TRP A 99 12.34 17.69 -2.81
C TRP A 99 13.12 16.68 -1.95
N LEU A 100 14.29 17.10 -1.45
CA LEU A 100 15.10 16.26 -0.57
C LEU A 100 14.40 15.98 0.75
N LYS A 101 13.84 17.00 1.38
CA LYS A 101 13.07 16.88 2.62
C LYS A 101 11.84 15.99 2.47
N LEU A 102 11.15 16.10 1.32
CA LEU A 102 10.03 15.24 0.99
C LEU A 102 10.45 13.77 0.97
N LEU A 103 11.56 13.46 0.27
CA LEU A 103 12.07 12.07 0.20
C LEU A 103 12.54 11.56 1.57
N GLU A 104 13.17 12.40 2.37
CA GLU A 104 13.57 12.07 3.75
C GLU A 104 12.35 11.80 4.63
N THR A 105 11.30 12.64 4.53
CA THR A 105 10.06 12.48 5.28
C THR A 105 9.30 11.23 4.83
N GLU A 106 9.19 10.98 3.53
CA GLU A 106 8.61 9.73 3.01
C GLU A 106 9.41 8.51 3.49
N GLY A 107 10.74 8.59 3.48
CA GLY A 107 11.61 7.53 3.98
C GLY A 107 11.46 7.28 5.48
N ALA A 108 11.36 8.34 6.27
CA ALA A 108 11.13 8.24 7.72
C ALA A 108 9.75 7.64 8.05
N LEU A 109 8.70 8.01 7.29
CA LEU A 109 7.36 7.43 7.45
C LEU A 109 7.34 5.91 7.18
N ILE A 110 8.27 5.40 6.35
CA ILE A 110 8.39 3.98 6.06
C ILE A 110 9.17 3.25 7.18
N THR A 111 10.06 3.94 7.88
CA THR A 111 10.94 3.30 8.89
C THR A 111 10.29 3.09 10.25
N ASP A 112 9.30 3.88 10.62
CA ASP A 112 8.67 3.85 11.95
C ASP A 112 7.53 2.84 12.09
N GLY A 113 7.49 1.80 11.27
CA GLY A 113 6.40 0.87 11.42
C GLY A 113 6.34 -0.22 10.36
N LEU A 114 7.47 -0.76 9.94
CA LEU A 114 7.44 -1.96 9.12
C LEU A 114 6.69 -3.05 9.87
N HIS A 115 5.58 -3.49 9.31
CA HIS A 115 4.82 -4.59 9.86
C HIS A 115 5.67 -5.86 9.89
N VAL A 116 5.75 -6.48 11.04
CA VAL A 116 6.37 -7.80 11.19
C VAL A 116 5.29 -8.84 10.94
N LEU A 117 5.48 -9.68 9.94
CA LEU A 117 4.53 -10.72 9.56
C LEU A 117 4.10 -11.55 10.78
N GLY A 118 2.81 -11.65 11.00
CA GLY A 118 2.21 -12.37 12.14
C GLY A 118 2.24 -11.63 13.46
N ARG A 119 2.85 -10.45 13.53
CA ARG A 119 2.81 -9.63 14.75
C ARG A 119 1.56 -8.75 14.76
N ARG A 120 0.84 -8.77 15.86
CA ARG A 120 -0.27 -7.84 16.06
C ARG A 120 0.24 -6.42 16.22
N PRO A 121 -0.50 -5.41 15.75
CA PRO A 121 -0.23 -4.03 16.11
C PRO A 121 -0.21 -3.89 17.63
N ASP A 122 0.71 -3.09 18.15
CA ASP A 122 0.65 -2.71 19.56
C ASP A 122 -0.59 -1.83 19.84
N PRO A 123 -0.97 -1.61 21.10
CA PRO A 123 -2.19 -0.88 21.42
C PRO A 123 -2.25 0.55 20.86
N GLU A 124 -1.12 1.22 20.76
CA GLU A 124 -0.99 2.58 20.24
C GLU A 124 -1.22 2.58 18.72
N ALA A 125 -0.49 1.74 17.99
CA ALA A 125 -0.64 1.58 16.55
C ALA A 125 -2.05 1.08 16.17
N LEU A 126 -2.64 0.19 16.98
CA LEU A 126 -4.02 -0.25 16.79
C LEU A 126 -5.02 0.89 16.95
N ALA A 127 -4.88 1.70 18.00
CA ALA A 127 -5.76 2.84 18.24
C ALA A 127 -5.66 3.88 17.12
N GLU A 128 -4.44 4.17 16.65
CA GLU A 128 -4.21 5.06 15.52
C GLU A 128 -4.87 4.52 14.24
N LEU A 129 -4.63 3.25 13.93
CA LEU A 129 -5.20 2.60 12.74
C LEU A 129 -6.74 2.63 12.77
N LEU A 130 -7.34 2.30 13.91
CA LEU A 130 -8.79 2.32 14.09
C LEU A 130 -9.38 3.73 13.99
N SER A 131 -8.63 4.77 14.39
CA SER A 131 -9.08 6.16 14.26
C SER A 131 -9.29 6.58 12.80
N LEU A 132 -8.55 5.98 11.87
CA LEU A 132 -8.61 6.25 10.44
C LEU A 132 -9.76 5.50 9.74
N ILE A 133 -10.30 4.46 10.37
CA ILE A 133 -11.39 3.64 9.82
C ILE A 133 -12.74 4.28 10.18
N PRO A 134 -13.71 4.31 9.24
CA PRO A 134 -15.07 4.75 9.52
C PRO A 134 -15.68 4.00 10.73
N GLU A 135 -16.49 4.69 11.53
CA GLU A 135 -17.01 4.16 12.81
C GLU A 135 -17.74 2.82 12.64
N GLU A 136 -18.49 2.69 11.56
CA GLU A 136 -19.28 1.47 11.26
C GLU A 136 -18.41 0.22 11.09
N GLY A 137 -17.15 0.37 10.66
CA GLY A 137 -16.22 -0.73 10.43
C GLY A 137 -15.23 -0.99 11.56
N ARG A 138 -15.12 -0.10 12.56
CA ARG A 138 -14.06 -0.15 13.59
C ARG A 138 -14.11 -1.40 14.45
N ALA A 139 -15.29 -1.80 14.88
CA ALA A 139 -15.44 -2.97 15.76
C ALA A 139 -14.99 -4.26 15.06
N GLU A 140 -15.37 -4.43 13.79
CA GLU A 140 -14.97 -5.57 13.00
C GLU A 140 -13.46 -5.53 12.66
N ALA A 141 -12.94 -4.37 12.30
CA ALA A 141 -11.51 -4.18 12.07
C ALA A 141 -10.69 -4.47 13.33
N ALA A 142 -11.11 -3.98 14.50
CA ALA A 142 -10.43 -4.25 15.77
C ALA A 142 -10.36 -5.76 16.06
N ARG A 143 -11.47 -6.49 15.84
CA ARG A 143 -11.50 -7.94 16.01
C ARG A 143 -10.50 -8.62 15.08
N HIS A 144 -10.50 -8.29 13.81
CA HIS A 144 -9.61 -8.91 12.82
C HIS A 144 -8.14 -8.55 13.02
N LEU A 145 -7.82 -7.32 13.43
CA LEU A 145 -6.46 -6.91 13.74
C LEU A 145 -5.94 -7.53 15.05
N GLY A 146 -6.84 -7.95 15.93
CA GLY A 146 -6.50 -8.70 17.13
C GLY A 146 -6.25 -10.20 16.90
N GLU A 147 -6.60 -10.74 15.73
CA GLU A 147 -6.41 -12.15 15.38
C GLU A 147 -5.07 -12.39 14.69
N GLU A 148 -4.44 -13.53 14.97
CA GLU A 148 -3.26 -13.98 14.22
C GLU A 148 -3.71 -14.75 12.97
N SER A 149 -3.70 -14.07 11.83
CA SER A 149 -4.16 -14.65 10.56
C SER A 149 -3.02 -14.94 9.57
N GLU A 150 -1.95 -14.19 9.62
CA GLU A 150 -0.89 -14.20 8.61
C GLU A 150 -0.01 -15.44 8.66
N ILE A 151 0.51 -15.80 9.85
CA ILE A 151 1.34 -17.01 10.00
C ILE A 151 0.54 -18.28 9.73
N PRO A 152 -0.69 -18.48 10.26
CA PRO A 152 -1.53 -19.61 9.88
C PRO A 152 -1.80 -19.69 8.38
N ALA A 153 -1.97 -18.55 7.69
CA ALA A 153 -2.17 -18.54 6.25
C ALA A 153 -0.89 -18.93 5.49
N LEU A 154 0.27 -18.43 5.91
CA LEU A 154 1.56 -18.83 5.35
C LEU A 154 1.79 -20.34 5.48
N LEU A 155 1.53 -20.91 6.65
CA LEU A 155 1.67 -22.36 6.88
C LEU A 155 0.69 -23.18 6.03
N ARG A 156 -0.53 -22.69 5.80
CA ARG A 156 -1.48 -23.28 4.85
C ARG A 156 -0.95 -23.25 3.43
N ALA A 157 -0.43 -22.09 2.99
CA ALA A 157 0.14 -21.95 1.65
C ALA A 157 1.31 -22.91 1.42
N LEU A 158 2.25 -22.98 2.37
CA LEU A 158 3.40 -23.91 2.32
C LEU A 158 2.97 -25.39 2.36
N SER A 159 1.81 -25.68 2.94
CA SER A 159 1.22 -27.03 2.97
C SER A 159 0.29 -27.30 1.79
N ALA A 160 0.29 -26.47 0.75
CA ALA A 160 -0.59 -26.52 -0.41
C ALA A 160 -2.09 -26.55 -0.05
N ARG A 161 -2.48 -25.92 1.06
CA ARG A 161 -3.87 -25.80 1.49
C ARG A 161 -4.49 -24.51 0.97
N TYR A 162 -5.81 -24.52 0.90
CA TYR A 162 -6.59 -23.38 0.45
C TYR A 162 -6.39 -22.13 1.31
N ILE A 163 -6.16 -21.01 0.64
CA ILE A 163 -6.10 -19.65 1.23
C ILE A 163 -7.33 -18.90 0.72
N PRO A 164 -8.21 -18.41 1.62
CA PRO A 164 -9.40 -17.68 1.22
C PRO A 164 -9.07 -16.43 0.41
N PRO A 165 -9.83 -16.10 -0.65
CA PRO A 165 -9.60 -14.93 -1.45
C PRO A 165 -10.00 -13.64 -0.73
N VAL A 166 -9.43 -12.52 -1.15
CA VAL A 166 -9.82 -11.17 -0.74
C VAL A 166 -9.62 -10.19 -1.89
N PRO A 167 -10.49 -9.20 -2.09
CA PRO A 167 -10.22 -8.11 -3.00
C PRO A 167 -9.04 -7.28 -2.47
N GLY A 168 -8.26 -6.72 -3.39
CA GLY A 168 -7.27 -5.70 -3.03
C GLY A 168 -7.96 -4.37 -2.74
N GLY A 169 -7.34 -3.57 -1.92
CA GLY A 169 -7.84 -2.24 -1.60
C GLY A 169 -7.09 -1.57 -0.46
N ASP A 170 -7.46 -0.33 -0.22
CA ASP A 170 -6.97 0.44 0.91
C ASP A 170 -7.79 0.10 2.17
N LEU A 171 -7.12 -0.22 3.25
CA LEU A 171 -7.74 -0.58 4.52
C LEU A 171 -8.71 0.48 5.04
N ILE A 172 -8.38 1.76 4.86
CA ILE A 172 -9.21 2.87 5.35
C ILE A 172 -10.52 2.95 4.58
N ARG A 173 -10.46 2.72 3.26
CA ARG A 173 -11.64 2.79 2.37
C ARG A 173 -12.44 1.50 2.35
N SER A 174 -11.79 0.38 2.58
CA SER A 174 -12.40 -0.94 2.50
C SER A 174 -11.90 -1.86 3.61
N PRO A 175 -12.42 -1.77 4.83
CA PRO A 175 -12.08 -2.67 5.94
C PRO A 175 -12.30 -4.16 5.62
N ALA A 176 -13.08 -4.46 4.58
CA ALA A 176 -13.34 -5.83 4.10
C ALA A 176 -12.08 -6.57 3.59
N ILE A 177 -10.95 -5.88 3.43
CA ILE A 177 -9.66 -6.54 3.15
C ILE A 177 -9.13 -7.32 4.37
N LEU A 178 -9.64 -7.04 5.55
CA LEU A 178 -9.33 -7.79 6.78
C LEU A 178 -10.16 -9.09 6.87
N PRO A 179 -9.65 -10.08 7.60
CA PRO A 179 -8.29 -10.17 8.12
C PRO A 179 -7.25 -10.31 7.02
N THR A 180 -6.00 -9.96 7.29
CA THR A 180 -4.86 -10.27 6.42
C THR A 180 -4.60 -11.78 6.38
N GLY A 181 -3.58 -12.24 5.67
CA GLY A 181 -3.37 -13.67 5.46
C GLY A 181 -4.31 -14.24 4.39
N ARG A 182 -4.71 -13.45 3.41
CA ARG A 182 -5.66 -13.81 2.35
C ARG A 182 -4.99 -13.82 0.98
N ASN A 183 -5.59 -14.53 0.05
CA ASN A 183 -5.11 -14.58 -1.32
C ASN A 183 -5.73 -13.44 -2.12
N ILE A 184 -4.99 -12.34 -2.29
CA ILE A 184 -5.48 -11.12 -2.95
C ILE A 184 -5.79 -11.37 -4.42
N HIS A 185 -6.86 -10.76 -4.92
CA HIS A 185 -7.25 -10.78 -6.32
C HIS A 185 -7.75 -9.40 -6.79
N ALA A 186 -7.75 -9.21 -8.10
CA ALA A 186 -8.24 -8.00 -8.76
C ALA A 186 -9.41 -8.35 -9.70
N PHE A 187 -10.40 -9.06 -9.19
CA PHE A 187 -11.62 -9.30 -9.96
C PHE A 187 -12.54 -8.09 -9.84
N ASP A 188 -12.97 -7.60 -10.98
CA ASP A 188 -14.06 -6.64 -11.07
C ASP A 188 -15.38 -7.43 -11.11
N PRO A 189 -16.19 -7.41 -10.06
CA PRO A 189 -17.44 -8.16 -10.01
C PRO A 189 -18.43 -7.71 -11.10
N PHE A 190 -18.30 -6.48 -11.61
CA PHE A 190 -19.16 -5.97 -12.67
C PHE A 190 -18.74 -6.45 -14.08
N ARG A 191 -17.57 -7.03 -14.21
CA ARG A 191 -17.05 -7.60 -15.47
C ARG A 191 -17.07 -9.13 -15.49
N MET A 192 -17.47 -9.76 -14.41
CA MET A 192 -17.64 -11.21 -14.40
C MET A 192 -18.92 -11.60 -15.13
N PRO A 193 -18.87 -12.60 -16.03
CA PRO A 193 -20.10 -13.14 -16.63
C PRO A 193 -20.99 -13.69 -15.50
N THR A 194 -22.20 -13.19 -15.43
CA THR A 194 -23.18 -13.58 -14.40
C THR A 194 -24.02 -14.81 -14.79
N ALA A 195 -23.78 -15.37 -15.98
CA ALA A 195 -24.49 -16.53 -16.48
C ALA A 195 -23.49 -17.60 -16.94
N PHE A 196 -23.55 -18.72 -16.28
CA PHE A 196 -23.16 -20.02 -16.84
C PHE A 196 -24.43 -20.81 -17.09
#